data_ad64a6d54ab97c71dba2c93a30b4f938
#
_entry.id   ad64a6d54ab97c71dba2c93a30b4f938
#
_cell.length_a   1.000
_cell.length_b   1.000
_cell.length_c   1.000
_cell.angle_alpha   90.00
_cell.angle_beta   90.00
_cell.angle_gamma   90.00
#
_symmetry.space_group_name_H-M   'P 1'
#
loop_
_entity.id
_entity.type
_entity.pdbx_description
1 polymer ?
#
loop_
_entity_poly.entity_id
_entity_poly.type
_entity_poly.pdbx_seq_one_letter_code
_entity_poly.pdbx_strand_id
1 'polypeptide(L)'
;MSYFIFKGISSQEMGLIIEKNCDITKPNRKYLEFEVEGRDGLLTKDLGTYECTTKEFLVHLIKEDMPSLDYLLDWLDGEGELISSTLHNRHYIAKVDNEIPLEQIIENGLYKFPIRFKCQPFSYRNKNDVIQITEQGTTISNSCTRPSKPCLTVFGNGTINLSITSDRGVYQITLKDVVDSITINTDTMQCYKGLENCNSKMTGKFPILQKGKNTFEWSGGTVTKIEVTPNFGYLI
;
A
#
# COMPACT_ATOMS: atom_id res chain seq x y z
N MET A 1 1.40 6.19 24.90
CA MET A 1 2.61 6.94 24.53
C MET A 1 2.64 7.00 23.00
N SER A 2 2.98 8.16 22.42
CA SER A 2 3.06 8.28 20.95
C SER A 2 4.32 7.56 20.44
N TYR A 3 4.20 6.88 19.32
CA TYR A 3 5.31 6.21 18.64
C TYR A 3 5.05 6.12 17.15
N PHE A 4 6.08 5.84 16.39
CA PHE A 4 5.97 5.30 15.03
C PHE A 4 6.87 4.08 14.89
N ILE A 5 6.54 3.23 13.92
CA ILE A 5 7.37 2.09 13.51
C ILE A 5 7.78 2.35 12.07
N PHE A 6 9.07 2.29 11.78
CA PHE A 6 9.61 2.41 10.43
C PHE A 6 10.52 1.23 10.14
N LYS A 7 10.33 0.58 8.99
CA LYS A 7 11.06 -0.65 8.63
C LYS A 7 11.00 -1.74 9.73
N GLY A 8 9.87 -1.84 10.44
CA GLY A 8 9.67 -2.83 11.50
C GLY A 8 10.29 -2.47 12.86
N ILE A 9 11.04 -1.37 12.99
CA ILE A 9 11.67 -0.94 14.23
C ILE A 9 10.88 0.23 14.81
N SER A 10 10.62 0.19 16.11
CA SER A 10 9.90 1.23 16.84
C SER A 10 10.81 2.44 17.12
N SER A 11 10.25 3.64 16.99
CA SER A 11 10.92 4.87 17.43
C SER A 11 11.35 4.84 18.91
N GLN A 12 10.63 4.08 19.75
CA GLN A 12 10.98 3.89 21.16
C GLN A 12 12.25 3.04 21.34
N GLU A 13 12.44 2.00 20.51
CA GLU A 13 13.66 1.19 20.49
C GLU A 13 14.88 2.00 20.07
N MET A 14 14.65 3.06 19.28
CA MET A 14 15.67 4.02 18.87
C MET A 14 15.87 5.17 19.87
N GLY A 15 15.29 5.09 21.07
CA GLY A 15 15.40 6.13 22.10
C GLY A 15 14.67 7.44 21.78
N LEU A 16 13.78 7.45 20.77
CA LEU A 16 13.07 8.65 20.37
C LEU A 16 11.80 8.88 21.20
N ILE A 17 11.68 10.06 21.77
CA ILE A 17 10.48 10.56 22.46
C ILE A 17 9.73 11.47 21.49
N ILE A 18 8.47 11.15 21.18
CA ILE A 18 7.64 11.94 20.29
C ILE A 18 6.98 13.09 21.07
N GLU A 19 7.37 14.32 20.75
CA GLU A 19 6.72 15.54 21.26
C GLU A 19 5.42 15.80 20.52
N LYS A 20 5.47 15.74 19.16
CA LYS A 20 4.31 15.92 18.31
C LYS A 20 4.19 14.79 17.31
N ASN A 21 3.02 14.12 17.32
CA ASN A 21 2.69 13.08 16.36
C ASN A 21 2.27 13.68 15.01
N CYS A 22 2.36 12.89 13.95
CA CYS A 22 1.94 13.33 12.63
C CYS A 22 0.43 13.54 12.53
N ASP A 23 0.04 14.49 11.70
CA ASP A 23 -1.36 14.76 11.40
C ASP A 23 -1.97 13.70 10.47
N ILE A 24 -3.26 13.42 10.66
CA ILE A 24 -4.03 12.62 9.70
C ILE A 24 -4.45 13.54 8.56
N THR A 25 -3.87 13.33 7.38
CA THR A 25 -4.12 14.16 6.21
C THR A 25 -4.65 13.34 5.05
N LYS A 26 -5.65 13.87 4.34
CA LYS A 26 -6.13 13.31 3.08
C LYS A 26 -5.19 13.76 1.96
N PRO A 27 -4.73 12.87 1.06
CA PRO A 27 -3.94 13.25 -0.09
C PRO A 27 -4.74 14.11 -1.08
N ASN A 28 -4.08 15.05 -1.71
CA ASN A 28 -4.66 15.86 -2.77
C ASN A 28 -4.82 15.03 -4.03
N ARG A 29 -5.94 15.26 -4.73
CA ARG A 29 -6.17 14.68 -6.04
C ARG A 29 -5.45 15.53 -7.09
N LYS A 30 -4.84 14.89 -8.06
CA LYS A 30 -4.14 15.60 -9.14
C LYS A 30 -5.11 16.02 -10.20
N TYR A 31 -5.04 17.31 -10.54
CA TYR A 31 -5.79 17.93 -11.62
C TYR A 31 -4.83 18.59 -12.62
N LEU A 32 -5.22 18.61 -13.90
CA LEU A 32 -4.69 19.57 -14.86
C LEU A 32 -5.66 20.73 -14.95
N GLU A 33 -5.14 21.94 -14.79
CA GLU A 33 -5.92 23.17 -14.82
C GLU A 33 -5.43 24.05 -15.95
N PHE A 34 -6.37 24.58 -16.72
CA PHE A 34 -6.11 25.42 -17.88
C PHE A 34 -6.91 26.72 -17.76
N GLU A 35 -6.24 27.84 -17.96
CA GLU A 35 -6.90 29.13 -18.19
C GLU A 35 -7.39 29.19 -19.64
N VAL A 36 -8.63 29.59 -19.84
CA VAL A 36 -9.23 29.77 -21.17
C VAL A 36 -9.63 31.25 -21.29
N GLU A 37 -9.09 31.92 -22.29
CA GLU A 37 -9.39 33.34 -22.51
C GLU A 37 -10.90 33.56 -22.73
N GLY A 38 -11.46 34.57 -22.02
CA GLY A 38 -12.89 34.86 -22.06
C GLY A 38 -13.80 33.97 -21.21
N ARG A 39 -13.20 33.08 -20.39
CA ARG A 39 -13.94 32.23 -19.46
C ARG A 39 -13.54 32.56 -18.02
N ASP A 40 -14.54 32.69 -17.14
CA ASP A 40 -14.30 32.79 -15.71
C ASP A 40 -13.90 31.41 -15.13
N GLY A 41 -12.85 31.43 -14.27
CA GLY A 41 -12.33 30.23 -13.62
C GLY A 41 -11.50 29.32 -14.52
N LEU A 42 -11.14 28.14 -13.98
CA LEU A 42 -10.25 27.19 -14.65
C LEU A 42 -11.01 26.03 -15.30
N LEU A 43 -10.53 25.56 -16.43
CA LEU A 43 -10.93 24.28 -16.99
C LEU A 43 -10.13 23.17 -16.31
N THR A 44 -10.78 22.33 -15.49
CA THR A 44 -10.14 21.32 -14.68
C THR A 44 -10.33 19.94 -15.25
N LYS A 45 -9.25 19.20 -15.49
CA LYS A 45 -9.24 17.79 -15.87
C LYS A 45 -8.72 16.95 -14.74
N ASP A 46 -9.55 16.02 -14.23
CA ASP A 46 -9.13 15.04 -13.22
C ASP A 46 -8.20 13.99 -13.81
N LEU A 47 -7.01 13.83 -13.25
CA LEU A 47 -6.04 12.81 -13.66
C LEU A 47 -6.31 11.43 -13.05
N GLY A 48 -7.26 11.31 -12.11
CA GLY A 48 -7.58 10.05 -11.42
C GLY A 48 -6.50 9.57 -10.43
N THR A 49 -5.46 10.36 -10.20
CA THR A 49 -4.32 10.03 -9.32
C THR A 49 -4.21 11.02 -8.17
N TYR A 50 -3.34 10.71 -7.20
CA TYR A 50 -3.17 11.50 -5.98
C TYR A 50 -1.70 11.88 -5.78
N GLU A 51 -1.47 12.94 -5.04
CA GLU A 51 -0.14 13.38 -4.61
C GLU A 51 0.31 12.59 -3.39
N CYS A 52 1.63 12.52 -3.20
CA CYS A 52 2.21 12.04 -1.94
C CYS A 52 1.80 12.96 -0.78
N THR A 53 1.78 12.42 0.42
CA THR A 53 1.54 13.19 1.64
C THR A 53 2.81 13.24 2.49
N THR A 54 2.96 14.29 3.29
CA THR A 54 4.04 14.39 4.26
C THR A 54 3.49 14.11 5.66
N LYS A 55 4.20 13.26 6.41
CA LYS A 55 3.95 12.97 7.81
C LYS A 55 5.15 13.45 8.60
N GLU A 56 4.95 14.44 9.47
CA GLU A 56 6.01 15.03 10.28
C GLU A 56 5.85 14.61 11.74
N PHE A 57 6.94 14.17 12.33
CA PHE A 57 7.07 13.88 13.75
C PHE A 57 8.12 14.82 14.32
N LEU A 58 7.78 15.52 15.40
CA LEU A 58 8.77 16.26 16.19
C LEU A 58 9.23 15.36 17.32
N VAL A 59 10.51 15.11 17.37
CA VAL A 59 11.10 14.12 18.29
C VAL A 59 12.19 14.73 19.15
N HIS A 60 12.34 14.14 20.33
CA HIS A 60 13.48 14.34 21.21
C HIS A 60 14.28 13.05 21.29
N LEU A 61 15.59 13.18 21.39
CA LEU A 61 16.52 12.09 21.61
C LEU A 61 17.38 12.40 22.82
N ILE A 62 17.37 11.51 23.80
CA ILE A 62 18.24 11.60 24.99
C ILE A 62 19.51 10.82 24.66
N LYS A 63 20.67 11.45 24.83
CA LYS A 63 21.96 10.87 24.44
C LYS A 63 22.27 9.55 25.13
N GLU A 64 21.84 9.39 26.38
CA GLU A 64 22.09 8.17 27.18
C GLU A 64 21.28 6.94 26.68
N ASP A 65 20.12 7.18 26.05
CA ASP A 65 19.22 6.13 25.55
C ASP A 65 19.48 5.80 24.06
N MET A 66 20.49 6.41 23.47
CA MET A 66 20.75 6.39 22.03
C MET A 66 21.56 5.16 21.63
N PRO A 67 21.10 4.32 20.66
CA PRO A 67 22.03 3.57 19.82
C PRO A 67 22.97 4.57 19.13
N SER A 68 24.06 4.17 18.51
CA SER A 68 24.94 5.14 17.88
C SER A 68 24.15 6.06 16.92
N LEU A 69 24.56 7.33 16.79
CA LEU A 69 23.92 8.29 15.89
C LEU A 69 23.92 7.79 14.46
N ASP A 70 25.00 7.15 14.02
CA ASP A 70 25.13 6.55 12.69
C ASP A 70 24.06 5.47 12.46
N TYR A 71 23.77 4.65 13.47
CA TYR A 71 22.75 3.61 13.41
C TYR A 71 21.34 4.22 13.29
N LEU A 72 21.05 5.31 14.01
CA LEU A 72 19.79 6.03 13.90
C LEU A 72 19.59 6.60 12.49
N LEU A 73 20.63 7.21 11.90
CA LEU A 73 20.57 7.81 10.58
C LEU A 73 20.45 6.73 9.48
N ASP A 74 21.17 5.62 9.61
CA ASP A 74 21.08 4.46 8.71
C ASP A 74 19.67 3.85 8.74
N TRP A 75 19.06 3.72 9.94
CA TRP A 75 17.68 3.25 10.05
C TRP A 75 16.69 4.15 9.30
N LEU A 76 16.88 5.48 9.36
CA LEU A 76 16.00 6.46 8.71
C LEU A 76 16.25 6.59 7.21
N ASP A 77 17.32 6.02 6.65
CA ASP A 77 17.62 6.09 5.23
C ASP A 77 16.73 5.14 4.39
N GLY A 78 16.41 5.55 3.17
CA GLY A 78 15.67 4.73 2.19
C GLY A 78 14.16 4.65 2.41
N GLU A 79 13.51 3.70 1.72
CA GLU A 79 12.06 3.48 1.72
C GLU A 79 11.67 2.30 2.61
N GLY A 80 10.51 2.41 3.27
CA GLY A 80 9.97 1.33 4.08
C GLY A 80 8.51 1.57 4.52
N GLU A 81 7.98 0.62 5.27
CA GLU A 81 6.68 0.74 5.89
C GLU A 81 6.74 1.67 7.11
N LEU A 82 5.81 2.62 7.17
CA LEU A 82 5.62 3.54 8.27
C LEU A 82 4.26 3.29 8.93
N ILE A 83 4.27 2.95 10.21
CA ILE A 83 3.08 2.82 11.06
C ILE A 83 3.12 3.93 12.11
N SER A 84 2.07 4.72 12.21
CA SER A 84 1.92 5.72 13.28
C SER A 84 1.01 5.19 14.38
N SER A 85 1.30 5.52 15.64
CA SER A 85 0.41 5.21 16.78
C SER A 85 -1.00 5.76 16.63
N THR A 86 -1.19 6.80 15.80
CA THR A 86 -2.51 7.36 15.48
C THR A 86 -3.34 6.44 14.57
N LEU A 87 -2.68 5.65 13.69
CA LEU A 87 -3.31 4.69 12.77
C LEU A 87 -2.57 3.34 12.83
N HIS A 88 -2.49 2.77 14.02
CA HIS A 88 -1.68 1.60 14.34
C HIS A 88 -2.06 0.30 13.59
N ASN A 89 -3.24 0.25 12.97
CA ASN A 89 -3.71 -0.89 12.17
C ASN A 89 -3.40 -0.78 10.66
N ARG A 90 -2.69 0.26 10.27
CA ARG A 90 -2.33 0.57 8.88
C ARG A 90 -0.88 1.02 8.78
N HIS A 91 -0.30 0.82 7.59
CA HIS A 91 1.01 1.35 7.24
C HIS A 91 0.93 2.20 5.98
N TYR A 92 1.88 3.10 5.85
CA TYR A 92 2.19 3.83 4.62
C TYR A 92 3.50 3.31 4.05
N ILE A 93 3.64 3.33 2.74
CA ILE A 93 4.96 3.22 2.12
C ILE A 93 5.57 4.62 2.15
N ALA A 94 6.70 4.77 2.80
CA ALA A 94 7.28 6.06 3.13
C ALA A 94 8.79 6.05 3.02
N LYS A 95 9.36 7.24 2.81
CA LYS A 95 10.79 7.52 2.93
C LYS A 95 10.99 8.83 3.67
N VAL A 96 12.11 8.97 4.35
CA VAL A 96 12.50 10.26 4.93
C VAL A 96 12.88 11.23 3.81
N ASP A 97 12.36 12.45 3.87
CA ASP A 97 12.42 13.45 2.80
C ASP A 97 13.01 14.80 3.27
N ASN A 98 13.69 14.80 4.41
CA ASN A 98 14.36 16.00 4.93
C ASN A 98 15.77 15.68 5.40
N GLU A 99 16.64 16.67 5.35
CA GLU A 99 17.83 16.69 6.19
C GLU A 99 17.39 16.66 7.65
N ILE A 100 18.08 15.88 8.47
CA ILE A 100 17.77 15.78 9.90
C ILE A 100 18.74 16.69 10.66
N PRO A 101 18.36 17.94 10.96
CA PRO A 101 19.18 18.85 11.74
C PRO A 101 19.12 18.42 13.21
N LEU A 102 20.20 17.92 13.74
CA LEU A 102 20.33 17.56 15.14
C LEU A 102 20.59 18.83 15.96
N GLU A 103 19.53 19.53 16.33
CA GLU A 103 19.64 20.69 17.22
C GLU A 103 19.83 20.21 18.65
N GLN A 104 20.99 20.49 19.20
CA GLN A 104 21.31 20.20 20.60
C GLN A 104 20.71 21.28 21.50
N ILE A 105 19.72 20.91 22.32
CA ILE A 105 19.04 21.84 23.25
C ILE A 105 19.80 21.96 24.57
N ILE A 106 20.38 20.84 25.05
CA ILE A 106 21.17 20.82 26.28
C ILE A 106 22.52 20.23 25.95
N GLU A 107 23.57 20.89 26.34
CA GLU A 107 24.95 20.44 26.12
C GLU A 107 25.12 19.01 26.66
N ASN A 108 25.52 18.11 25.80
CA ASN A 108 25.69 16.67 26.06
C ASN A 108 24.43 15.87 26.49
N GLY A 109 23.21 16.39 26.29
CA GLY A 109 22.04 15.73 26.87
C GLY A 109 20.86 15.46 25.91
N LEU A 110 20.30 16.48 25.30
CA LEU A 110 19.03 16.42 24.60
C LEU A 110 19.11 16.99 23.20
N TYR A 111 18.70 16.22 22.22
CA TYR A 111 18.52 16.68 20.83
C TYR A 111 17.04 16.81 20.50
N LYS A 112 16.68 17.79 19.68
CA LYS A 112 15.35 17.97 19.12
C LYS A 112 15.44 18.12 17.62
N PHE A 113 14.61 17.39 16.86
CA PHE A 113 14.58 17.49 15.41
C PHE A 113 13.27 17.00 14.83
N PRO A 114 12.85 17.51 13.65
CA PRO A 114 11.73 16.98 12.90
C PRO A 114 12.18 15.81 12.03
N ILE A 115 11.35 14.75 11.97
CA ILE A 115 11.47 13.68 10.97
C ILE A 115 10.27 13.81 10.04
N ARG A 116 10.54 14.05 8.75
CA ARG A 116 9.52 14.16 7.72
C ARG A 116 9.55 12.95 6.82
N PHE A 117 8.47 12.22 6.82
CA PHE A 117 8.26 11.09 5.92
C PHE A 117 7.40 11.53 4.74
N LYS A 118 7.93 11.41 3.52
CA LYS A 118 7.15 11.48 2.29
C LYS A 118 6.50 10.14 2.05
N CYS A 119 5.19 10.10 2.22
CA CYS A 119 4.40 8.89 2.13
C CYS A 119 3.72 8.78 0.77
N GLN A 120 3.62 7.57 0.23
CA GLN A 120 2.69 7.27 -0.85
C GLN A 120 1.26 7.66 -0.42
N PRO A 121 0.38 8.04 -1.35
CA PRO A 121 -0.89 8.68 -1.01
C PRO A 121 -1.86 7.82 -0.21
N PHE A 122 -1.60 6.53 -0.09
CA PHE A 122 -2.54 5.57 0.51
C PHE A 122 -1.91 4.82 1.65
N SER A 123 -2.73 4.51 2.65
CA SER A 123 -2.37 3.54 3.67
C SER A 123 -2.96 2.17 3.36
N TYR A 124 -2.29 1.12 3.82
CA TYR A 124 -2.67 -0.27 3.63
C TYR A 124 -2.89 -0.93 4.98
N ARG A 125 -3.74 -1.95 5.02
CA ARG A 125 -3.95 -2.75 6.23
C ARG A 125 -2.68 -3.52 6.57
N ASN A 126 -2.25 -3.52 7.84
CA ASN A 126 -1.04 -4.23 8.27
C ASN A 126 -1.16 -5.76 8.12
N LYS A 127 -2.37 -6.30 8.32
CA LYS A 127 -2.67 -7.70 8.05
C LYS A 127 -3.65 -7.81 6.89
N ASN A 128 -3.20 -8.45 5.83
CA ASN A 128 -4.05 -8.87 4.73
C ASN A 128 -4.21 -10.39 4.84
N ASP A 129 -5.26 -10.82 5.54
CA ASP A 129 -5.58 -12.24 5.65
C ASP A 129 -5.88 -12.79 4.25
N VAL A 130 -5.34 -13.97 3.98
CA VAL A 130 -5.62 -14.68 2.73
C VAL A 130 -7.04 -15.22 2.78
N ILE A 131 -7.86 -14.80 1.83
CA ILE A 131 -9.23 -15.29 1.67
C ILE A 131 -9.19 -16.47 0.71
N GLN A 132 -9.68 -17.62 1.17
CA GLN A 132 -9.79 -18.81 0.32
C GLN A 132 -11.19 -18.87 -0.30
N ILE A 133 -11.24 -19.09 -1.61
CA ILE A 133 -12.44 -19.28 -2.41
C ILE A 133 -12.41 -20.69 -2.95
N THR A 134 -13.38 -21.52 -2.56
CA THR A 134 -13.52 -22.92 -2.98
C THR A 134 -14.78 -23.14 -3.83
N GLU A 135 -15.73 -22.20 -3.78
CA GLU A 135 -17.01 -22.29 -4.47
C GLU A 135 -17.20 -21.13 -5.45
N GLN A 136 -17.77 -21.43 -6.60
CA GLN A 136 -18.17 -20.43 -7.59
C GLN A 136 -19.24 -19.50 -7.03
N GLY A 137 -19.27 -18.25 -7.49
CA GLY A 137 -20.19 -17.25 -7.00
C GLY A 137 -19.83 -16.65 -5.64
N THR A 138 -18.68 -17.08 -5.07
CA THR A 138 -18.21 -16.49 -3.80
C THR A 138 -17.88 -15.02 -3.99
N THR A 139 -18.29 -14.21 -3.02
CA THR A 139 -18.17 -12.75 -3.09
C THR A 139 -17.20 -12.25 -2.03
N ILE A 140 -16.22 -11.45 -2.45
CA ILE A 140 -15.35 -10.65 -1.57
C ILE A 140 -15.86 -9.22 -1.53
N SER A 141 -16.14 -8.72 -0.32
CA SER A 141 -16.57 -7.33 -0.13
C SER A 141 -15.37 -6.43 0.20
N ASN A 142 -15.09 -5.46 -0.66
CA ASN A 142 -14.14 -4.40 -0.39
C ASN A 142 -14.85 -3.21 0.26
N SER A 143 -14.82 -3.17 1.60
CA SER A 143 -15.38 -2.08 2.40
C SER A 143 -14.44 -0.87 2.55
N CYS A 144 -13.28 -0.92 1.92
CA CYS A 144 -12.29 0.14 2.02
C CYS A 144 -12.61 1.34 1.12
N THR A 145 -11.91 2.44 1.32
CA THR A 145 -12.20 3.68 0.59
C THR A 145 -11.71 3.66 -0.86
N ARG A 146 -10.95 2.62 -1.26
CA ARG A 146 -10.36 2.48 -2.60
C ARG A 146 -10.56 1.09 -3.20
N PRO A 147 -10.56 1.02 -4.53
CA PRO A 147 -10.27 -0.25 -5.21
C PRO A 147 -8.90 -0.77 -4.81
N SER A 148 -8.74 -2.07 -4.70
CA SER A 148 -7.49 -2.70 -4.32
C SER A 148 -6.92 -3.58 -5.42
N LYS A 149 -5.61 -3.76 -5.41
CA LYS A 149 -4.84 -4.57 -6.34
C LYS A 149 -4.50 -5.91 -5.66
N PRO A 150 -5.31 -6.94 -5.84
CA PRO A 150 -5.10 -8.21 -5.15
C PRO A 150 -3.90 -8.98 -5.70
N CYS A 151 -3.38 -9.88 -4.87
CA CYS A 151 -2.58 -11.01 -5.32
C CYS A 151 -3.48 -12.26 -5.29
N LEU A 152 -3.64 -12.93 -6.43
CA LEU A 152 -4.48 -14.10 -6.60
C LEU A 152 -3.60 -15.30 -6.89
N THR A 153 -3.75 -16.39 -6.13
CA THR A 153 -3.15 -17.68 -6.49
C THR A 153 -4.27 -18.67 -6.83
N VAL A 154 -4.34 -19.05 -8.09
CA VAL A 154 -5.31 -20.02 -8.59
C VAL A 154 -4.67 -21.40 -8.57
N PHE A 155 -5.26 -22.32 -7.80
CA PHE A 155 -4.84 -23.73 -7.72
C PHE A 155 -5.73 -24.55 -8.63
N GLY A 156 -5.11 -25.25 -9.59
CA GLY A 156 -5.84 -26.03 -10.57
C GLY A 156 -4.98 -26.47 -11.74
N ASN A 157 -5.62 -27.05 -12.76
CA ASN A 157 -4.93 -27.55 -13.95
C ASN A 157 -5.73 -27.25 -15.22
N GLY A 158 -4.99 -27.07 -16.33
CA GLY A 158 -5.55 -26.83 -17.65
C GLY A 158 -5.77 -25.36 -17.97
N THR A 159 -6.64 -25.06 -18.95
CA THR A 159 -6.98 -23.69 -19.30
C THR A 159 -8.17 -23.22 -18.48
N ILE A 160 -7.96 -22.19 -17.67
CA ILE A 160 -8.96 -21.66 -16.72
C ILE A 160 -9.36 -20.25 -17.18
N ASN A 161 -10.67 -20.02 -17.32
CA ASN A 161 -11.24 -18.70 -17.55
C ASN A 161 -11.81 -18.18 -16.22
N LEU A 162 -11.15 -17.21 -15.61
CA LEU A 162 -11.55 -16.57 -14.36
C LEU A 162 -12.30 -15.27 -14.68
N SER A 163 -13.47 -15.09 -14.06
CA SER A 163 -14.28 -13.88 -14.13
C SER A 163 -14.44 -13.27 -12.73
N ILE A 164 -14.18 -11.97 -12.61
CA ILE A 164 -14.42 -11.21 -11.39
C ILE A 164 -15.39 -10.08 -11.71
N THR A 165 -16.62 -10.22 -11.25
CA THR A 165 -17.73 -9.31 -11.52
C THR A 165 -17.96 -8.35 -10.34
N SER A 166 -18.10 -7.07 -10.66
CA SER A 166 -18.43 -6.02 -9.70
C SER A 166 -19.45 -5.05 -10.31
N ASP A 167 -20.01 -4.15 -9.51
CA ASP A 167 -20.92 -3.09 -9.97
C ASP A 167 -20.27 -2.14 -10.99
N ARG A 168 -18.95 -2.15 -11.15
CA ARG A 168 -18.18 -1.28 -12.04
C ARG A 168 -17.66 -1.98 -13.29
N GLY A 169 -17.98 -3.23 -13.47
CA GLY A 169 -17.57 -4.03 -14.63
C GLY A 169 -17.04 -5.40 -14.27
N VAL A 170 -16.60 -6.09 -15.29
CA VAL A 170 -16.12 -7.46 -15.23
C VAL A 170 -14.66 -7.52 -15.66
N TYR A 171 -13.84 -8.22 -14.90
CA TYR A 171 -12.49 -8.63 -15.29
C TYR A 171 -12.56 -10.08 -15.78
N GLN A 172 -12.22 -10.28 -17.04
CA GLN A 172 -12.10 -11.63 -17.63
C GLN A 172 -10.63 -11.93 -17.87
N ILE A 173 -10.19 -13.07 -17.38
CA ILE A 173 -8.80 -13.51 -17.42
C ILE A 173 -8.77 -14.96 -17.88
N THR A 174 -7.99 -15.25 -18.90
CA THR A 174 -7.71 -16.62 -19.33
C THR A 174 -6.30 -17.00 -18.94
N LEU A 175 -6.17 -18.08 -18.16
CA LEU A 175 -4.92 -18.68 -17.74
C LEU A 175 -4.73 -19.98 -18.53
N LYS A 176 -3.71 -20.04 -19.37
CA LYS A 176 -3.42 -21.18 -20.25
C LYS A 176 -2.41 -22.11 -19.58
N ASP A 177 -2.59 -23.40 -19.79
CA ASP A 177 -1.65 -24.45 -19.41
C ASP A 177 -1.20 -24.34 -17.95
N VAL A 178 -2.18 -24.12 -17.05
CA VAL A 178 -1.95 -24.11 -15.63
C VAL A 178 -1.61 -25.52 -15.16
N VAL A 179 -0.56 -25.67 -14.38
CA VAL A 179 -0.15 -26.90 -13.72
C VAL A 179 -0.02 -26.61 -12.23
N ASP A 180 -0.78 -27.28 -11.39
CA ASP A 180 -0.89 -27.14 -9.95
C ASP A 180 -1.35 -25.75 -9.47
N SER A 181 -0.65 -24.68 -9.86
CA SER A 181 -1.01 -23.32 -9.47
C SER A 181 -0.39 -22.26 -10.37
N ILE A 182 -0.99 -21.06 -10.34
CA ILE A 182 -0.46 -19.86 -10.98
C ILE A 182 -0.84 -18.64 -10.14
N THR A 183 0.09 -17.70 -9.97
CA THR A 183 -0.13 -16.48 -9.18
C THR A 183 -0.20 -15.27 -10.09
N ILE A 184 -1.21 -14.43 -9.86
CA ILE A 184 -1.43 -13.14 -10.53
C ILE A 184 -1.26 -12.05 -9.50
N ASN A 185 -0.19 -11.29 -9.59
CA ASN A 185 0.05 -10.12 -8.74
C ASN A 185 -0.33 -8.85 -9.51
N THR A 186 -1.44 -8.24 -9.12
CA THR A 186 -1.95 -7.04 -9.81
C THR A 186 -1.11 -5.80 -9.53
N ASP A 187 -0.46 -5.74 -8.38
CA ASP A 187 0.34 -4.55 -8.05
C ASP A 187 1.61 -4.46 -8.88
N THR A 188 2.30 -5.59 -9.07
CA THR A 188 3.50 -5.67 -9.91
C THR A 188 3.20 -5.95 -11.38
N MET A 189 1.94 -6.21 -11.74
CA MET A 189 1.51 -6.62 -13.08
C MET A 189 2.27 -7.88 -13.57
N GLN A 190 2.38 -8.86 -12.71
CA GLN A 190 3.09 -10.10 -13.00
C GLN A 190 2.20 -11.33 -12.79
N CYS A 191 2.36 -12.29 -13.70
CA CYS A 191 1.82 -13.63 -13.58
C CYS A 191 2.99 -14.60 -13.48
N TYR A 192 3.02 -15.46 -12.46
CA TYR A 192 4.17 -16.33 -12.19
C TYR A 192 3.79 -17.60 -11.45
N LYS A 193 4.69 -18.60 -11.48
CA LYS A 193 4.66 -19.79 -10.63
C LYS A 193 6.02 -19.94 -9.93
N GLY A 194 6.06 -19.74 -8.62
CA GLY A 194 7.33 -19.68 -7.90
C GLY A 194 8.23 -18.57 -8.47
N LEU A 195 9.35 -18.93 -9.07
CA LEU A 195 10.27 -17.99 -9.73
C LEU A 195 10.09 -17.91 -11.26
N GLU A 196 9.22 -18.75 -11.84
CA GLU A 196 8.97 -18.80 -13.27
C GLU A 196 8.01 -17.67 -13.70
N ASN A 197 8.40 -16.86 -14.67
CA ASN A 197 7.52 -15.87 -15.28
C ASN A 197 6.50 -16.55 -16.20
N CYS A 198 5.22 -16.35 -15.92
CA CYS A 198 4.10 -16.92 -16.65
C CYS A 198 3.22 -15.86 -17.34
N ASN A 199 3.72 -14.64 -17.56
CA ASN A 199 2.92 -13.58 -18.18
C ASN A 199 2.36 -13.98 -19.56
N SER A 200 3.08 -14.78 -20.33
CA SER A 200 2.63 -15.29 -21.63
C SER A 200 1.43 -16.27 -21.54
N LYS A 201 1.23 -16.88 -20.39
CA LYS A 201 0.12 -17.79 -20.11
C LYS A 201 -1.16 -17.05 -19.70
N MET A 202 -1.07 -15.78 -19.36
CA MET A 202 -2.21 -14.94 -18.98
C MET A 202 -2.67 -14.06 -20.14
N THR A 203 -3.98 -14.06 -20.37
CA THR A 203 -4.63 -13.14 -21.32
C THR A 203 -5.75 -12.41 -20.59
N GLY A 204 -5.88 -11.11 -20.80
CA GLY A 204 -6.86 -10.25 -20.13
C GLY A 204 -6.18 -9.14 -19.32
N LYS A 205 -6.98 -8.39 -18.56
CA LYS A 205 -6.50 -7.29 -17.71
C LYS A 205 -6.25 -7.82 -16.30
N PHE A 206 -5.20 -7.32 -15.64
CA PHE A 206 -4.99 -7.58 -14.23
C PHE A 206 -6.18 -7.10 -13.39
N PRO A 207 -6.74 -7.96 -12.52
CA PRO A 207 -8.01 -7.70 -11.86
C PRO A 207 -7.83 -6.71 -10.70
N ILE A 208 -8.81 -5.82 -10.55
CA ILE A 208 -8.89 -4.88 -9.44
C ILE A 208 -10.16 -5.22 -8.65
N LEU A 209 -10.05 -5.40 -7.33
CA LEU A 209 -11.21 -5.52 -6.47
C LEU A 209 -11.83 -4.14 -6.28
N GLN A 210 -12.96 -3.92 -6.92
CA GLN A 210 -13.70 -2.67 -6.82
C GLN A 210 -14.30 -2.48 -5.40
N LYS A 211 -14.65 -1.26 -5.07
CA LYS A 211 -15.42 -0.99 -3.84
C LYS A 211 -16.75 -1.73 -3.89
N GLY A 212 -17.15 -2.32 -2.77
CA GLY A 212 -18.35 -3.14 -2.70
C GLY A 212 -18.08 -4.61 -3.03
N LYS A 213 -19.06 -5.28 -3.61
CA LYS A 213 -19.03 -6.71 -3.88
C LYS A 213 -18.20 -7.03 -5.14
N ASN A 214 -17.38 -8.08 -5.05
CA ASN A 214 -16.61 -8.65 -6.14
C ASN A 214 -16.86 -10.16 -6.16
N THR A 215 -17.58 -10.66 -7.16
CA THR A 215 -17.99 -12.05 -7.27
C THR A 215 -17.03 -12.80 -8.19
N PHE A 216 -16.57 -13.96 -7.75
CA PHE A 216 -15.60 -14.81 -8.44
C PHE A 216 -16.32 -15.99 -9.09
N GLU A 217 -16.09 -16.15 -10.37
CA GLU A 217 -16.59 -17.28 -11.18
C GLU A 217 -15.46 -17.79 -12.06
N TRP A 218 -15.50 -19.06 -12.42
CA TRP A 218 -14.53 -19.67 -13.34
C TRP A 218 -15.16 -20.74 -14.21
N SER A 219 -14.52 -21.01 -15.33
CA SER A 219 -14.89 -22.08 -16.24
C SER A 219 -13.66 -22.66 -16.94
N GLY A 220 -13.81 -23.86 -17.50
CA GLY A 220 -12.69 -24.61 -18.09
C GLY A 220 -11.70 -25.09 -17.02
N GLY A 221 -10.86 -26.05 -17.39
CA GLY A 221 -9.88 -26.63 -16.48
C GLY A 221 -10.48 -27.19 -15.19
N THR A 222 -9.62 -27.43 -14.21
CA THR A 222 -10.03 -27.77 -12.85
C THR A 222 -9.51 -26.70 -11.89
N VAL A 223 -10.36 -26.16 -11.05
CA VAL A 223 -9.98 -25.22 -9.98
C VAL A 223 -10.35 -25.84 -8.65
N THR A 224 -9.37 -26.01 -7.76
CA THR A 224 -9.58 -26.55 -6.43
C THR A 224 -9.83 -25.45 -5.41
N LYS A 225 -9.12 -24.35 -5.53
CA LYS A 225 -9.29 -23.13 -4.71
C LYS A 225 -8.64 -21.92 -5.37
N ILE A 226 -9.05 -20.75 -4.97
CA ILE A 226 -8.37 -19.49 -5.27
C ILE A 226 -8.02 -18.83 -3.94
N GLU A 227 -6.75 -18.53 -3.73
CA GLU A 227 -6.30 -17.73 -2.60
C GLU A 227 -6.18 -16.27 -3.03
N VAL A 228 -6.81 -15.39 -2.27
CA VAL A 228 -6.87 -13.96 -2.54
C VAL A 228 -6.26 -13.19 -1.38
N THR A 229 -5.14 -12.53 -1.63
CA THR A 229 -4.61 -11.49 -0.74
C THR A 229 -5.14 -10.16 -1.26
N PRO A 230 -6.11 -9.53 -0.58
CA PRO A 230 -6.88 -8.43 -1.18
C PRO A 230 -6.12 -7.10 -1.26
N ASN A 231 -5.07 -6.89 -0.47
CA ASN A 231 -4.27 -5.64 -0.40
C ASN A 231 -5.15 -4.40 -0.23
N PHE A 232 -6.04 -4.44 0.76
CA PHE A 232 -6.99 -3.39 1.03
C PHE A 232 -6.33 -2.06 1.36
N GLY A 233 -6.70 -1.01 0.63
CA GLY A 233 -6.13 0.32 0.74
C GLY A 233 -7.14 1.39 1.15
N TYR A 234 -6.65 2.43 1.81
CA TYR A 234 -7.44 3.53 2.33
C TYR A 234 -6.89 4.87 1.85
N LEU A 235 -7.77 5.84 1.73
CA LEU A 235 -7.42 7.21 1.33
C LEU A 235 -6.74 7.99 2.48
N ILE A 236 -6.86 7.48 3.69
CA ILE A 236 -6.23 8.04 4.90
C ILE A 236 -5.49 6.92 5.61
#